data_7d00a4e7cb0ad6e0cf152e0af985161c
#
_entry.id   7d00a4e7cb0ad6e0cf152e0af985161c
#
_cell.length_a   1.000
_cell.length_b   1.000
_cell.length_c   1.000
_cell.angle_alpha   90.00
_cell.angle_beta   90.00
_cell.angle_gamma   90.00
#
_symmetry.space_group_name_H-M   'P 1'
#
loop_
_entity.id
_entity.type
_entity.pdbx_description
1 polymer ?
#
loop_
_entity_poly.entity_id
_entity_poly.type
_entity_poly.pdbx_seq_one_letter_code
_entity_poly.pdbx_strand_id
1 'polypeptide(L)'
;MLKGIILSSSNTVINHSMNNISAGVFFYSETTKRFLYLLRNDNKNPGNWGIPGGKIETDETLLEGLQRECIEEINHFPEHAKLVPIQKFVNNTFTYHTFFCKVSDEFTPVLNDEHCGYAWVGNKQYPKPLHPGLFSTVNFDVVQKKLKALTKKRS
;
A
#
# COMPACT_ATOMS: atom_id res chain seq x y z
N MET A 1 -26.09 -1.65 -18.95
CA MET A 1 -25.65 -1.83 -18.52
C MET A 1 -25.32 -2.19 -17.86
N LEU A 2 -25.13 -2.43 -17.81
CA LEU A 2 -24.59 -2.71 -17.07
C LEU A 2 -23.76 -2.88 -17.08
N LYS A 3 -23.14 -2.77 -17.36
CA LYS A 3 -22.29 -2.98 -17.36
C LYS A 3 -21.64 -3.23 -16.50
N GLY A 4 -21.39 -3.31 -16.37
CA GLY A 4 -20.61 -3.58 -15.56
C GLY A 4 -20.85 -4.21 -14.44
N ILE A 5 -21.19 -4.90 -14.31
CA ILE A 5 -21.47 -5.33 -13.32
C ILE A 5 -21.03 -6.40 -12.96
N ILE A 6 -20.58 -6.82 -12.65
CA ILE A 6 -20.16 -7.63 -12.29
C ILE A 6 -19.95 -8.51 -11.72
N LEU A 7 -19.63 -9.23 -11.48
CA LEU A 7 -19.47 -10.00 -11.09
C LEU A 7 -18.90 -10.46 -10.16
N SER A 8 -18.55 -10.64 -9.62
CA SER A 8 -18.22 -11.08 -8.66
C SER A 8 -17.22 -11.89 -8.38
N SER A 9 -16.44 -12.12 -8.20
CA SER A 9 -15.25 -12.83 -7.89
C SER A 9 -14.07 -11.96 -8.14
N SER A 10 -12.91 -12.43 -7.85
CA SER A 10 -11.69 -11.69 -8.05
C SER A 10 -11.46 -11.33 -9.50
N ASN A 11 -12.14 -11.99 -10.40
CA ASN A 11 -12.01 -11.68 -11.81
C ASN A 11 -13.15 -10.81 -12.32
N THR A 12 -13.90 -10.22 -11.44
CA THR A 12 -14.96 -9.29 -11.79
C THR A 12 -14.36 -8.15 -12.60
N VAL A 13 -15.00 -7.86 -13.71
CA VAL A 13 -14.61 -6.71 -14.52
C VAL A 13 -14.99 -5.45 -13.76
N ILE A 14 -14.00 -4.61 -13.52
CA ILE A 14 -14.21 -3.38 -12.78
C ILE A 14 -14.58 -2.28 -13.75
N ASN A 15 -15.62 -1.54 -13.40
CA ASN A 15 -16.02 -0.41 -14.21
C ASN A 15 -15.18 0.80 -13.89
N HIS A 16 -14.07 0.93 -14.58
CA HIS A 16 -13.12 2.01 -14.32
C HIS A 16 -13.63 3.38 -14.74
N SER A 17 -14.72 3.44 -15.50
CA SER A 17 -15.31 4.72 -15.83
C SER A 17 -15.97 5.35 -14.61
N MET A 18 -16.29 4.54 -13.60
CA MET A 18 -16.99 4.99 -12.41
C MET A 18 -16.10 5.08 -11.19
N ASN A 19 -15.05 4.28 -11.12
CA ASN A 19 -14.24 4.16 -9.90
C ASN A 19 -12.76 4.26 -10.19
N ASN A 20 -12.08 4.95 -9.30
CA ASN A 20 -10.62 4.91 -9.24
C ASN A 20 -10.22 3.91 -8.16
N ILE A 21 -9.37 2.98 -8.52
CA ILE A 21 -8.89 1.94 -7.61
C ILE A 21 -7.40 2.10 -7.43
N SER A 22 -6.98 2.15 -6.18
CA SER A 22 -5.57 2.23 -5.82
C SER A 22 -5.25 1.20 -4.76
N ALA A 23 -3.98 0.87 -4.62
CA ALA A 23 -3.54 -0.07 -3.60
C ALA A 23 -2.18 0.37 -3.06
N GLY A 24 -1.93 0.04 -1.80
CA GLY A 24 -0.64 0.29 -1.17
C GLY A 24 -0.26 -0.86 -0.28
N VAL A 25 1.01 -0.92 0.10
CA VAL A 25 1.52 -2.03 0.89
C VAL A 25 2.43 -1.53 2.01
N PHE A 26 2.19 -2.06 3.22
CA PHE A 26 3.11 -1.92 4.33
C PHE A 26 4.14 -3.05 4.22
N PHE A 27 5.36 -2.74 3.85
CA PHE A 27 6.45 -3.71 3.93
C PHE A 27 7.00 -3.70 5.36
N TYR A 28 7.08 -4.86 5.96
CA TYR A 28 7.53 -5.02 7.34
C TYR A 28 8.73 -5.97 7.38
N SER A 29 9.84 -5.49 7.93
CA SER A 29 11.05 -6.29 8.07
C SER A 29 11.00 -7.09 9.38
N GLU A 30 11.13 -8.42 9.27
CA GLU A 30 11.13 -9.29 10.44
C GLU A 30 12.35 -9.04 11.32
N THR A 31 13.50 -8.79 10.72
CA THR A 31 14.74 -8.64 11.50
C THR A 31 14.77 -7.35 12.30
N THR A 32 14.29 -6.25 11.72
CA THR A 32 14.37 -4.96 12.39
C THR A 32 13.07 -4.52 13.04
N LYS A 33 11.95 -5.19 12.74
CA LYS A 33 10.63 -4.85 13.26
C LYS A 33 10.19 -3.46 12.82
N ARG A 34 10.55 -3.08 11.58
CA ARG A 34 10.27 -1.73 11.08
C ARG A 34 9.51 -1.80 9.76
N PHE A 35 8.75 -0.75 9.50
CA PHE A 35 7.94 -0.57 8.29
C PHE A 35 8.57 0.46 7.38
N LEU A 36 8.39 0.28 6.07
CA LEU A 36 8.92 1.19 5.05
C LEU A 36 7.92 2.30 4.74
N TYR A 37 8.41 3.55 4.83
CA TYR A 37 7.67 4.73 4.40
C TYR A 37 8.47 5.49 3.35
N LEU A 38 7.76 6.17 2.44
CA LEU A 38 8.36 6.90 1.35
C LEU A 38 7.98 8.37 1.45
N LEU A 39 8.95 9.26 1.26
CA LEU A 39 8.72 10.70 1.26
C LEU A 39 8.31 11.14 -0.14
N ARG A 40 7.12 11.71 -0.25
CA ARG A 40 6.53 12.10 -1.53
C ARG A 40 7.15 13.38 -2.07
N ASN A 41 7.33 13.40 -3.38
CA ASN A 41 7.84 14.55 -4.11
C ASN A 41 6.96 14.83 -5.33
N ASP A 42 5.70 14.43 -5.29
CA ASP A 42 4.77 14.64 -6.38
C ASP A 42 4.04 15.99 -6.20
N ASN A 43 3.22 16.33 -7.18
CA ASN A 43 2.53 17.62 -7.18
C ASN A 43 1.37 17.69 -6.21
N LYS A 44 0.82 16.54 -5.82
CA LYS A 44 -0.41 16.52 -5.01
C LYS A 44 -0.13 16.64 -3.52
N ASN A 45 0.86 15.91 -3.04
CA ASN A 45 1.15 15.87 -1.61
C ASN A 45 2.67 15.89 -1.36
N PRO A 46 3.36 16.92 -1.87
CA PRO A 46 4.81 16.98 -1.66
C PRO A 46 5.13 17.13 -0.18
N GLY A 47 6.17 16.44 0.26
CA GLY A 47 6.59 16.51 1.65
C GLY A 47 5.82 15.61 2.61
N ASN A 48 4.79 14.90 2.14
CA ASN A 48 4.07 13.95 2.97
C ASN A 48 4.68 12.56 2.83
N TRP A 49 4.56 11.77 3.88
CA TRP A 49 5.06 10.41 3.88
C TRP A 49 3.93 9.43 3.56
N GLY A 50 4.21 8.48 2.70
CA GLY A 50 3.26 7.46 2.29
C GLY A 50 3.88 6.08 2.28
N ILE A 51 3.15 5.12 1.74
CA ILE A 51 3.63 3.75 1.54
C ILE A 51 3.68 3.45 0.04
N PRO A 52 4.46 2.45 -0.37
CA PRO A 52 4.51 2.09 -1.80
C PRO A 52 3.16 1.67 -2.33
N GLY A 53 2.86 2.06 -3.55
CA GLY A 53 1.62 1.72 -4.22
C GLY A 53 1.17 2.80 -5.16
N GLY A 54 -0.01 2.64 -5.72
CA GLY A 54 -0.57 3.61 -6.64
C GLY A 54 -1.82 3.11 -7.32
N LYS A 55 -2.15 3.74 -8.43
CA LYS A 55 -3.38 3.46 -9.16
C LYS A 55 -3.30 2.13 -9.91
N ILE A 56 -4.37 1.35 -9.82
CA ILE A 56 -4.50 0.09 -10.55
C ILE A 56 -5.10 0.40 -11.92
N GLU A 57 -4.46 -0.09 -12.97
CA GLU A 57 -4.92 0.14 -14.33
C GLU A 57 -6.09 -0.77 -14.69
N THR A 58 -6.78 -0.41 -15.78
CA THR A 58 -8.03 -1.05 -16.18
C THR A 58 -7.93 -2.56 -16.40
N ASP A 59 -6.79 -3.00 -16.90
CA ASP A 59 -6.60 -4.39 -17.29
C ASP A 59 -5.72 -5.17 -16.30
N GLU A 60 -5.50 -4.61 -15.12
CA GLU A 60 -4.68 -5.25 -14.09
C GLU A 60 -5.51 -5.80 -12.95
N THR A 61 -5.03 -6.90 -12.36
CA THR A 61 -5.53 -7.31 -11.05
C THR A 61 -4.89 -6.42 -9.99
N LEU A 62 -5.41 -6.48 -8.76
CA LEU A 62 -4.81 -5.71 -7.66
C LEU A 62 -3.35 -6.07 -7.46
N LEU A 63 -3.03 -7.37 -7.50
CA LEU A 63 -1.65 -7.82 -7.31
C LEU A 63 -0.74 -7.32 -8.44
N GLU A 64 -1.20 -7.45 -9.68
CA GLU A 64 -0.42 -7.00 -10.82
C GLU A 64 -0.13 -5.50 -10.76
N GLY A 65 -1.15 -4.71 -10.45
CA GLY A 65 -0.99 -3.26 -10.36
C GLY A 65 -0.09 -2.85 -9.22
N LEU A 66 -0.26 -3.47 -8.06
CA LEU A 66 0.58 -3.16 -6.91
C LEU A 66 2.04 -3.54 -7.18
N GLN A 67 2.27 -4.70 -7.79
CA GLN A 67 3.62 -5.12 -8.15
C GLN A 67 4.25 -4.12 -9.12
N ARG A 68 3.51 -3.72 -10.15
CA ARG A 68 4.00 -2.74 -11.11
C ARG A 68 4.36 -1.42 -10.43
N GLU A 69 3.47 -0.92 -9.58
CA GLU A 69 3.72 0.34 -8.88
C GLU A 69 4.96 0.26 -7.98
N CYS A 70 5.12 -0.85 -7.26
CA CYS A 70 6.30 -1.02 -6.42
C CYS A 70 7.58 -1.06 -7.25
N ILE A 71 7.57 -1.77 -8.37
CA ILE A 71 8.74 -1.82 -9.25
C ILE A 71 9.06 -0.43 -9.78
N GLU A 72 8.05 0.35 -10.16
CA GLU A 72 8.25 1.72 -10.65
C GLU A 72 8.79 2.64 -9.57
N GLU A 73 8.24 2.57 -8.37
CA GLU A 73 8.55 3.52 -7.31
C GLU A 73 9.81 3.19 -6.53
N ILE A 74 10.06 1.92 -6.27
CA ILE A 74 11.18 1.52 -5.40
C ILE A 74 12.05 0.43 -6.01
N ASN A 75 11.77 0.03 -7.25
CA ASN A 75 12.51 -1.00 -7.98
C ASN A 75 12.60 -2.32 -7.20
N HIS A 76 11.54 -2.66 -6.47
CA HIS A 76 11.54 -3.86 -5.64
C HIS A 76 10.13 -4.37 -5.41
N PHE A 77 9.97 -5.68 -5.56
CA PHE A 77 8.79 -6.39 -5.11
C PHE A 77 9.26 -7.81 -4.80
N PRO A 78 9.05 -8.30 -3.56
CA PRO A 78 9.60 -9.60 -3.17
C PRO A 78 9.06 -10.74 -4.01
N GLU A 79 9.94 -11.68 -4.34
CA GLU A 79 9.51 -12.92 -4.95
C GLU A 79 8.62 -13.66 -3.97
N HIS A 80 7.57 -14.29 -4.49
CA HIS A 80 6.63 -15.04 -3.65
C HIS A 80 6.03 -14.18 -2.54
N ALA A 81 5.83 -12.89 -2.83
CA ALA A 81 5.25 -11.97 -1.86
C ALA A 81 3.89 -12.49 -1.40
N LYS A 82 3.68 -12.51 -0.09
CA LYS A 82 2.40 -12.86 0.49
C LYS A 82 1.76 -11.58 0.98
N LEU A 83 0.71 -11.16 0.28
CA LEU A 83 -0.01 -9.94 0.62
C LEU A 83 -1.20 -10.29 1.51
N VAL A 84 -1.26 -9.65 2.67
CA VAL A 84 -2.37 -9.84 3.60
C VAL A 84 -3.22 -8.58 3.56
N PRO A 85 -4.52 -8.68 3.23
CA PRO A 85 -5.39 -7.50 3.21
C PRO A 85 -5.52 -6.89 4.61
N ILE A 86 -5.38 -5.57 4.69
CA ILE A 86 -5.50 -4.83 5.94
C ILE A 86 -6.78 -4.01 5.97
N GLN A 87 -7.04 -3.27 4.89
CA GLN A 87 -8.18 -2.39 4.84
C GLN A 87 -8.64 -2.18 3.40
N LYS A 88 -9.93 -2.04 3.23
CA LYS A 88 -10.53 -1.58 1.98
C LYS A 88 -11.31 -0.32 2.31
N PHE A 89 -10.83 0.81 1.83
CA PHE A 89 -11.50 2.08 2.04
C PHE A 89 -12.29 2.44 0.79
N VAL A 90 -13.56 2.75 0.95
CA VAL A 90 -14.44 3.07 -0.17
C VAL A 90 -15.15 4.39 0.12
N ASN A 91 -15.10 5.30 -0.84
CA ASN A 91 -16.02 6.41 -0.88
C ASN A 91 -16.51 6.52 -2.33
N ASN A 92 -17.43 7.40 -2.60
CA ASN A 92 -18.16 7.52 -3.87
C ASN A 92 -17.52 6.85 -5.08
N THR A 93 -16.42 7.40 -5.61
CA THR A 93 -15.80 6.94 -6.84
C THR A 93 -14.37 6.43 -6.63
N PHE A 94 -13.98 6.27 -5.37
CA PHE A 94 -12.59 5.93 -5.04
C PHE A 94 -12.55 4.74 -4.10
N THR A 95 -11.68 3.78 -4.40
CA THR A 95 -11.44 2.62 -3.54
C THR A 95 -9.94 2.47 -3.34
N TYR A 96 -9.52 2.30 -2.10
CA TYR A 96 -8.11 2.10 -1.77
C TYR A 96 -7.97 0.81 -0.98
N HIS A 97 -7.11 -0.08 -1.49
CA HIS A 97 -6.80 -1.35 -0.82
C HIS A 97 -5.44 -1.26 -0.16
N THR A 98 -5.38 -1.58 1.11
CA THR A 98 -4.11 -1.58 1.86
C THR A 98 -3.74 -3.02 2.22
N PHE A 99 -2.50 -3.38 1.95
CA PHE A 99 -1.96 -4.71 2.21
C PHE A 99 -0.78 -4.66 3.14
N PHE A 100 -0.49 -5.79 3.76
CA PHE A 100 0.70 -6.00 4.58
C PHE A 100 1.55 -7.07 3.90
N CYS A 101 2.87 -6.86 3.85
CA CYS A 101 3.79 -7.83 3.28
C CYS A 101 5.02 -7.93 4.16
N LYS A 102 5.23 -9.11 4.74
CA LYS A 102 6.39 -9.36 5.58
C LYS A 102 7.59 -9.72 4.71
N VAL A 103 8.71 -9.07 4.96
CA VAL A 103 9.98 -9.40 4.32
C VAL A 103 10.97 -9.80 5.41
N SER A 104 11.99 -10.60 5.05
CA SER A 104 12.96 -11.04 6.04
C SER A 104 13.79 -9.88 6.56
N ASP A 105 14.30 -9.06 5.66
CA ASP A 105 15.21 -7.96 5.99
C ASP A 105 14.77 -6.69 5.31
N GLU A 106 15.23 -5.55 5.83
CA GLU A 106 15.06 -4.30 5.12
C GLU A 106 15.80 -4.35 3.80
N PHE A 107 15.23 -3.72 2.80
CA PHE A 107 15.90 -3.54 1.52
C PHE A 107 16.07 -2.05 1.27
N THR A 108 16.98 -1.69 0.35
CA THR A 108 17.21 -0.30 0.01
C THR A 108 16.38 0.05 -1.25
N PRO A 109 15.35 0.88 -1.09
CA PRO A 109 14.56 1.28 -2.26
C PRO A 109 15.39 2.10 -3.25
N VAL A 110 15.13 1.91 -4.53
CA VAL A 110 15.68 2.77 -5.58
C VAL A 110 14.53 3.63 -6.05
N LEU A 111 14.53 4.89 -5.64
CA LEU A 111 13.40 5.78 -5.81
C LEU A 111 13.32 6.36 -7.22
N ASN A 112 12.08 6.58 -7.69
CA ASN A 112 11.85 7.34 -8.91
C ASN A 112 11.53 8.79 -8.55
N ASP A 113 11.07 9.58 -9.54
CA ASP A 113 10.85 11.02 -9.35
C ASP A 113 9.69 11.34 -8.41
N GLU A 114 8.82 10.38 -8.14
CA GLU A 114 7.66 10.61 -7.27
C GLU A 114 8.02 10.64 -5.80
N HIS A 115 9.18 10.16 -5.44
CA HIS A 115 9.64 10.10 -4.07
C HIS A 115 11.08 10.57 -3.96
N CYS A 116 11.39 11.26 -2.86
CA CYS A 116 12.73 11.81 -2.64
C CYS A 116 13.39 11.31 -1.36
N GLY A 117 12.78 10.37 -0.66
CA GLY A 117 13.37 9.79 0.53
C GLY A 117 12.59 8.58 1.01
N TYR A 118 13.20 7.82 1.92
CA TYR A 118 12.55 6.69 2.54
C TYR A 118 13.02 6.53 3.97
N ALA A 119 12.23 5.81 4.77
CA ALA A 119 12.59 5.50 6.14
C ALA A 119 11.96 4.18 6.55
N TRP A 120 12.71 3.36 7.28
CA TRP A 120 12.18 2.20 7.97
C TRP A 120 11.99 2.60 9.43
N VAL A 121 10.77 2.51 9.93
CA VAL A 121 10.43 2.97 11.29
C VAL A 121 9.59 1.94 12.02
N GLY A 122 9.70 1.93 13.34
CA GLY A 122 8.89 1.05 14.16
C GLY A 122 7.43 1.42 14.12
N ASN A 123 6.57 0.50 14.54
CA ASN A 123 5.14 0.74 14.55
C ASN A 123 4.83 1.95 15.42
N LYS A 124 3.99 2.84 14.93
CA LYS A 124 3.59 4.08 15.57
C LYS A 124 4.71 5.13 15.72
N GLN A 125 5.87 4.89 15.12
CA GLN A 125 6.96 5.87 15.09
C GLN A 125 6.98 6.55 13.71
N TYR A 126 5.84 6.99 13.28
CA TYR A 126 5.65 7.52 11.93
C TYR A 126 6.48 8.75 11.64
N PRO A 127 7.04 8.85 10.43
CA PRO A 127 7.58 10.13 9.99
C PRO A 127 6.43 11.11 9.80
N LYS A 128 6.71 12.40 9.90
CA LYS A 128 5.67 13.44 9.86
C LYS A 128 5.99 14.45 8.77
N PRO A 129 4.97 14.96 8.08
CA PRO A 129 3.57 14.57 8.20
C PRO A 129 3.25 13.35 7.32
N LEU A 130 2.29 12.55 7.76
CA LEU A 130 1.78 11.46 6.95
C LEU A 130 0.79 12.00 5.91
N HIS A 131 0.74 11.34 4.76
CA HIS A 131 -0.33 11.58 3.81
C HIS A 131 -1.68 11.43 4.53
N PRO A 132 -2.66 12.33 4.30
CA PRO A 132 -3.92 12.29 5.07
C PRO A 132 -4.65 10.96 5.06
N GLY A 133 -4.69 10.28 3.91
CA GLY A 133 -5.33 8.97 3.84
C GLY A 133 -4.61 7.93 4.67
N LEU A 134 -3.27 7.97 4.65
CA LEU A 134 -2.49 7.05 5.44
C LEU A 134 -2.62 7.36 6.94
N PHE A 135 -2.67 8.63 7.28
CA PHE A 135 -2.89 9.05 8.67
C PHE A 135 -4.18 8.43 9.21
N SER A 136 -5.26 8.51 8.44
CA SER A 136 -6.53 7.90 8.83
C SER A 136 -6.40 6.40 9.00
N THR A 137 -5.73 5.73 8.06
CA THR A 137 -5.56 4.29 8.09
C THR A 137 -4.79 3.83 9.32
N VAL A 138 -3.64 4.44 9.62
CA VAL A 138 -2.82 3.99 10.75
C VAL A 138 -3.45 4.31 12.10
N ASN A 139 -4.38 5.25 12.15
CA ASN A 139 -5.08 5.60 13.39
C ASN A 139 -6.39 4.85 13.56
N PHE A 140 -6.73 3.97 12.63
CA PHE A 140 -7.94 3.17 12.74
C PHE A 140 -7.68 1.94 13.59
N ASP A 141 -8.46 1.76 14.66
CA ASP A 141 -8.21 0.69 15.63
C ASP A 141 -8.13 -0.69 15.02
N VAL A 142 -9.02 -0.99 14.07
CA VAL A 142 -9.04 -2.30 13.41
C VAL A 142 -7.72 -2.54 12.67
N VAL A 143 -7.20 -1.50 12.00
CA VAL A 143 -5.93 -1.60 11.29
C VAL A 143 -4.80 -1.89 12.27
N GLN A 144 -4.75 -1.15 13.38
CA GLN A 144 -3.70 -1.35 14.39
C GLN A 144 -3.76 -2.75 14.99
N LYS A 145 -4.96 -3.26 15.23
CA LYS A 145 -5.10 -4.63 15.75
C LYS A 145 -4.58 -5.67 14.75
N LYS A 146 -4.87 -5.47 13.46
CA LYS A 146 -4.37 -6.38 12.42
C LYS A 146 -2.85 -6.32 12.32
N LEU A 147 -2.29 -5.11 12.29
CA LEU A 147 -0.83 -4.95 12.21
C LEU A 147 -0.15 -5.58 13.42
N LYS A 148 -0.71 -5.37 14.61
CA LYS A 148 -0.17 -5.96 15.83
C LYS A 148 -0.18 -7.48 15.77
N ALA A 149 -1.28 -8.06 15.29
CA ALA A 149 -1.40 -9.52 15.17
C ALA A 149 -0.39 -10.08 14.16
N LEU A 150 -0.22 -9.39 13.02
CA LEU A 150 0.65 -9.84 11.95
C LEU A 150 2.13 -9.70 12.29
N THR A 151 2.48 -8.78 13.19
CA THR A 151 3.86 -8.53 13.59
C THR A 151 4.20 -9.16 14.94
N LYS A 152 3.26 -9.89 15.53
CA LYS A 152 3.48 -10.52 16.81
C LYS A 152 4.56 -11.59 16.69
N LYS A 153 5.52 -11.56 17.60
CA LYS A 153 6.58 -12.53 17.63
C LYS A 153 6.01 -13.89 18.00
N ARG A 154 6.35 -14.92 17.24
CA ARG A 154 6.01 -16.29 17.60
C ARG A 154 6.92 -16.74 18.73
N SER A 155 6.31 -17.34 19.73
CA SER A 155 7.06 -17.94 20.82
C SER A 155 7.39 -19.37 20.49
#